data_e05d97d6d580e993ec650012290424ed
#
_entry.id   e05d97d6d580e993ec650012290424ed
#
_cell.length_a   1.000
_cell.length_b   1.000
_cell.length_c   1.000
_cell.angle_alpha   90.00
_cell.angle_beta   90.00
_cell.angle_gamma   90.00
#
_symmetry.space_group_name_H-M   'P 1'
#
loop_
_entity.id
_entity.type
_entity.pdbx_description
1 polymer ?
#
loop_
_entity_poly.entity_id
_entity_poly.type
_entity_poly.pdbx_seq_one_letter_code
_entity_poly.pdbx_strand_id
1 'polypeptide(L)'
;MAKTADTTKWSHESYAFSDRYDESLLPLLQSVDPTKNNFIVIHIMGSHIYYNDRYPHEFSKWKQGPYPDGQEAYANSQLYTDWLLQQIYTYGKEKLNLQAMVYFSDHGESLDKSHNPDTFDFVMTHIPFWIYLSPQYRAAY
;
A
#
# COMPACT_ATOMS: atom_id res chain seq x y z
N MET A 1 9.64 -12.26 8.24
CA MET A 1 8.24 -12.70 7.97
C MET A 1 8.13 -13.60 6.72
N ALA A 2 8.68 -13.21 5.57
CA ALA A 2 8.54 -13.99 4.34
C ALA A 2 8.99 -15.47 4.43
N LYS A 3 9.98 -15.78 5.26
CA LYS A 3 10.50 -17.16 5.43
C LYS A 3 9.57 -18.13 6.18
N THR A 4 8.50 -17.63 6.80
CA THR A 4 7.53 -18.43 7.57
C THR A 4 6.17 -18.53 6.89
N ALA A 5 5.99 -17.91 5.72
CA ALA A 5 4.77 -18.00 4.94
C ALA A 5 4.74 -19.29 4.11
N ASP A 6 3.57 -19.90 3.96
CA ASP A 6 3.37 -21.08 3.09
C ASP A 6 3.62 -20.75 1.62
N THR A 7 3.30 -19.53 1.22
CA THR A 7 3.54 -19.01 -0.13
C THR A 7 4.07 -17.57 -0.04
N THR A 8 5.15 -17.30 -0.74
CA THR A 8 5.71 -15.96 -0.89
C THR A 8 5.82 -15.63 -2.36
N LYS A 9 5.34 -14.44 -2.75
CA LYS A 9 5.43 -13.89 -4.11
C LYS A 9 5.96 -12.48 -4.07
N TRP A 10 6.72 -12.11 -5.07
CA TRP A 10 7.36 -10.82 -5.19
C TRP A 10 6.97 -10.16 -6.51
N SER A 11 6.71 -8.87 -6.50
CA SER A 11 6.43 -8.08 -7.71
C SER A 11 7.69 -7.86 -8.57
N HIS A 12 8.88 -8.02 -7.99
CA HIS A 12 10.17 -7.70 -8.62
C HIS A 12 11.03 -8.92 -8.95
N GLU A 13 10.43 -10.06 -9.28
CA GLU A 13 11.19 -11.23 -9.79
C GLU A 13 11.84 -10.97 -11.17
N SER A 14 11.37 -9.95 -11.89
CA SER A 14 12.03 -9.43 -13.09
C SER A 14 12.11 -7.91 -12.97
N TYR A 15 13.26 -7.32 -13.27
CA TYR A 15 13.44 -5.87 -13.44
C TYR A 15 12.68 -5.30 -14.65
N ALA A 16 11.55 -5.91 -15.02
CA ALA A 16 10.72 -5.43 -16.10
C ALA A 16 10.03 -4.13 -15.67
N PHE A 17 9.99 -3.14 -16.57
CA PHE A 17 9.32 -1.85 -16.35
C PHE A 17 7.83 -1.98 -15.98
N SER A 18 7.21 -3.13 -16.27
CA SER A 18 5.82 -3.44 -15.91
C SER A 18 5.55 -3.54 -14.42
N ASP A 19 6.60 -3.79 -13.60
CA ASP A 19 6.46 -4.05 -12.17
C ASP A 19 6.90 -2.84 -11.32
N ARG A 20 6.94 -1.67 -11.93
CA ARG A 20 7.44 -0.45 -11.29
C ARG A 20 6.56 0.03 -10.14
N TYR A 21 5.26 -0.20 -10.21
CA TYR A 21 4.27 0.31 -9.28
C TYR A 21 3.61 -0.80 -8.47
N ASP A 22 3.10 -0.46 -7.30
CA ASP A 22 2.49 -1.39 -6.36
C ASP A 22 1.26 -2.12 -6.92
N GLU A 23 0.62 -1.61 -7.97
CA GLU A 23 -0.48 -2.30 -8.67
C GLU A 23 -0.08 -3.65 -9.27
N SER A 24 1.23 -3.86 -9.50
CA SER A 24 1.77 -5.16 -9.92
C SER A 24 1.49 -6.29 -8.91
N LEU A 25 1.13 -5.95 -7.68
CA LEU A 25 0.72 -6.90 -6.64
C LEU A 25 -0.73 -7.40 -6.84
N LEU A 26 -1.59 -6.66 -7.55
CA LEU A 26 -3.00 -7.03 -7.73
C LEU A 26 -3.19 -8.39 -8.43
N PRO A 27 -2.46 -8.72 -9.52
CA PRO A 27 -2.56 -10.04 -10.16
C PRO A 27 -2.20 -11.19 -9.23
N LEU A 28 -1.35 -10.97 -8.21
CA LEU A 28 -0.95 -12.00 -7.25
C LEU A 28 -2.12 -12.45 -6.37
N LEU A 29 -3.06 -11.55 -6.07
CA LEU A 29 -4.28 -11.88 -5.35
C LEU A 29 -5.16 -12.89 -6.12
N GLN A 30 -5.11 -12.89 -7.45
CA GLN A 30 -5.89 -13.82 -8.28
C GLN A 30 -5.42 -15.27 -8.15
N SER A 31 -4.21 -15.48 -7.62
CA SER A 31 -3.67 -16.83 -7.39
C SER A 31 -4.02 -17.40 -6.02
N VAL A 32 -4.71 -16.64 -5.18
CA VAL A 32 -5.18 -17.08 -3.87
C VAL A 32 -6.36 -18.03 -4.04
N ASP A 33 -6.33 -19.17 -3.40
CA ASP A 33 -7.44 -20.13 -3.40
C ASP A 33 -8.58 -19.63 -2.49
N PRO A 34 -9.72 -19.19 -3.05
CA PRO A 34 -10.82 -18.61 -2.26
C PRO A 34 -11.59 -19.65 -1.43
N THR A 35 -11.31 -20.94 -1.63
CA THR A 35 -11.98 -22.02 -0.88
C THR A 35 -11.31 -22.33 0.46
N LYS A 36 -10.14 -21.72 0.70
CA LYS A 36 -9.36 -21.89 1.93
C LYS A 36 -9.45 -20.68 2.85
N ASN A 37 -9.13 -20.91 4.11
CA ASN A 37 -8.85 -19.82 5.04
C ASN A 37 -7.49 -19.25 4.73
N ASN A 38 -7.45 -17.99 4.33
CA ASN A 38 -6.23 -17.30 3.91
C ASN A 38 -5.90 -16.18 4.89
N PHE A 39 -4.61 -16.07 5.24
CA PHE A 39 -4.02 -14.90 5.86
C PHE A 39 -3.02 -14.29 4.87
N ILE A 40 -3.34 -13.10 4.38
CA ILE A 40 -2.60 -12.45 3.30
C ILE A 40 -1.91 -11.21 3.88
N VAL A 41 -0.60 -11.12 3.69
CA VAL A 41 0.18 -9.93 4.00
C VAL A 41 0.66 -9.33 2.69
N ILE A 42 0.28 -8.08 2.44
CA ILE A 42 0.70 -7.31 1.27
C ILE A 42 1.59 -6.18 1.77
N HIS A 43 2.84 -6.17 1.34
CA HIS A 43 3.79 -5.10 1.61
C HIS A 43 3.92 -4.24 0.35
N ILE A 44 3.56 -2.98 0.46
CA ILE A 44 3.62 -2.00 -0.62
C ILE A 44 4.72 -0.98 -0.34
N MET A 45 5.25 -0.36 -1.38
CA MET A 45 6.17 0.78 -1.25
C MET A 45 5.45 2.05 -0.83
N GLY A 46 4.20 2.21 -1.25
CA GLY A 46 3.38 3.35 -0.90
C GLY A 46 4.05 4.68 -1.27
N SER A 47 4.07 5.60 -0.32
CA SER A 47 4.65 6.94 -0.48
C SER A 47 6.08 7.02 0.07
N HIS A 48 6.90 6.01 -0.18
CA HIS A 48 8.32 6.05 0.16
C HIS A 48 9.04 7.17 -0.62
N ILE A 49 10.17 7.68 -0.10
CA ILE A 49 11.00 8.73 -0.72
C ILE A 49 11.16 8.55 -2.24
N TYR A 50 11.34 9.64 -2.98
CA TYR A 50 11.17 9.78 -4.43
C TYR A 50 9.70 9.57 -4.82
N TYR A 51 8.80 10.34 -4.16
CA TYR A 51 7.35 10.24 -4.31
C TYR A 51 6.89 10.26 -5.76
N ASN A 52 7.58 11.02 -6.61
CA ASN A 52 7.29 11.12 -8.03
C ASN A 52 7.44 9.80 -8.80
N ASP A 53 8.21 8.87 -8.25
CA ASP A 53 8.42 7.54 -8.79
C ASP A 53 7.44 6.49 -8.24
N ARG A 54 6.50 6.90 -7.37
CA ARG A 54 5.61 5.99 -6.66
C ARG A 54 4.23 5.84 -7.27
N TYR A 55 3.90 6.58 -8.29
CA TYR A 55 2.59 6.54 -8.94
C TYR A 55 2.71 6.71 -10.47
N PRO A 56 1.82 6.08 -11.26
CA PRO A 56 1.75 6.29 -12.68
C PRO A 56 1.18 7.68 -13.01
N HIS A 57 1.48 8.18 -14.20
CA HIS A 57 1.18 9.56 -14.63
C HIS A 57 -0.30 9.95 -14.49
N GLU A 58 -1.22 9.04 -14.68
CA GLU A 58 -2.66 9.28 -14.53
C GLU A 58 -3.09 9.72 -13.11
N PHE A 59 -2.25 9.46 -12.12
CA PHE A 59 -2.44 9.93 -10.74
C PHE A 59 -1.79 11.29 -10.46
N SER A 60 -1.19 11.94 -11.46
CA SER A 60 -0.63 13.29 -11.36
C SER A 60 -1.74 14.37 -11.32
N LYS A 61 -2.57 14.35 -10.28
CA LYS A 61 -3.69 15.28 -10.10
C LYS A 61 -3.21 16.70 -9.78
N TRP A 62 -2.20 16.81 -8.95
CA TRP A 62 -1.59 18.08 -8.59
C TRP A 62 -0.28 18.26 -9.36
N LYS A 63 -0.17 19.42 -10.03
CA LYS A 63 1.07 19.74 -10.74
C LYS A 63 2.19 19.92 -9.75
N GLN A 64 3.31 19.28 -10.06
CA GLN A 64 4.50 19.41 -9.27
C GLN A 64 5.01 20.86 -9.28
N GLY A 65 5.43 21.33 -8.10
CA GLY A 65 6.21 22.52 -7.95
C GLY A 65 7.64 22.36 -8.48
N PRO A 66 8.54 23.29 -8.20
CA PRO A 66 9.91 23.24 -8.68
C PRO A 66 10.73 22.07 -8.12
N TYR A 67 10.24 21.40 -7.10
CA TYR A 67 10.89 20.29 -6.43
C TYR A 67 10.19 18.97 -6.79
N PRO A 68 10.91 17.99 -7.41
CA PRO A 68 10.32 16.72 -7.86
C PRO A 68 9.65 15.88 -6.75
N ASP A 69 10.14 16.01 -5.53
CA ASP A 69 9.65 15.29 -4.34
C ASP A 69 8.92 16.22 -3.35
N GLY A 70 8.27 17.25 -3.86
CA GLY A 70 7.51 18.19 -3.06
C GLY A 70 6.16 17.65 -2.56
N GLN A 71 5.42 18.52 -1.91
CA GLN A 71 4.11 18.21 -1.31
C GLN A 71 3.11 17.66 -2.33
N GLU A 72 3.13 18.16 -3.56
CA GLU A 72 2.25 17.69 -4.64
C GLU A 72 2.55 16.26 -5.07
N ALA A 73 3.83 15.90 -5.18
CA ALA A 73 4.25 14.55 -5.51
C ALA A 73 3.84 13.57 -4.39
N TYR A 74 4.02 13.97 -3.14
CA TYR A 74 3.56 13.20 -1.98
C TYR A 74 2.04 13.01 -2.02
N ALA A 75 1.26 14.06 -2.26
CA ALA A 75 -0.20 13.98 -2.35
C ALA A 75 -0.66 13.06 -3.49
N ASN A 76 0.01 13.10 -4.65
CA ASN A 76 -0.27 12.20 -5.77
C ASN A 76 0.03 10.73 -5.42
N SER A 77 1.13 10.47 -4.71
CA SER A 77 1.48 9.12 -4.27
C SER A 77 0.47 8.57 -3.25
N GLN A 78 -0.05 9.42 -2.35
CA GLN A 78 -1.12 9.06 -1.42
C GLN A 78 -2.44 8.75 -2.16
N LEU A 79 -2.78 9.54 -3.17
CA LEU A 79 -3.96 9.29 -4.01
C LEU A 79 -3.88 7.92 -4.71
N TYR A 80 -2.70 7.57 -5.20
CA TYR A 80 -2.46 6.26 -5.82
C TYR A 80 -2.55 5.12 -4.81
N THR A 81 -1.96 5.29 -3.62
CA THR A 81 -2.04 4.31 -2.53
C THR A 81 -3.49 4.07 -2.11
N ASP A 82 -4.30 5.12 -1.98
CA ASP A 82 -5.72 5.02 -1.65
C ASP A 82 -6.50 4.24 -2.71
N TRP A 83 -6.25 4.53 -3.98
CA TRP A 83 -6.83 3.75 -5.09
C TRP A 83 -6.43 2.27 -5.02
N LEU A 84 -5.15 1.97 -4.79
CA LEU A 84 -4.65 0.60 -4.68
C LEU A 84 -5.34 -0.16 -3.54
N LEU A 85 -5.45 0.46 -2.37
CA LEU A 85 -6.15 -0.11 -1.23
C LEU A 85 -7.62 -0.40 -1.53
N GLN A 86 -8.28 0.48 -2.29
CA GLN A 86 -9.64 0.26 -2.76
C GLN A 86 -9.72 -0.96 -3.70
N GLN A 87 -8.75 -1.15 -4.61
CA GLN A 87 -8.72 -2.32 -5.48
C GLN A 87 -8.55 -3.62 -4.67
N ILE A 88 -7.62 -3.63 -3.72
CA ILE A 88 -7.38 -4.79 -2.82
C ILE A 88 -8.64 -5.11 -2.02
N TYR A 89 -9.27 -4.09 -1.42
CA TYR A 89 -10.49 -4.24 -0.64
C TYR A 89 -11.65 -4.79 -1.49
N THR A 90 -11.86 -4.22 -2.66
CA THR A 90 -12.95 -4.63 -3.57
C THR A 90 -12.76 -6.07 -4.01
N TYR A 91 -11.56 -6.43 -4.47
CA TYR A 91 -11.24 -7.81 -4.85
C TYR A 91 -11.40 -8.78 -3.68
N GLY A 92 -10.91 -8.41 -2.52
CA GLY A 92 -11.03 -9.20 -1.29
C GLY A 92 -12.50 -9.50 -0.94
N LYS A 93 -13.37 -8.49 -1.04
CA LYS A 93 -14.81 -8.67 -0.80
C LYS A 93 -15.51 -9.53 -1.85
N GLU A 94 -15.22 -9.28 -3.12
CA GLU A 94 -15.95 -9.92 -4.22
C GLU A 94 -15.48 -11.34 -4.51
N LYS A 95 -14.20 -11.63 -4.28
CA LYS A 95 -13.55 -12.86 -4.73
C LYS A 95 -13.02 -13.74 -3.61
N LEU A 96 -12.65 -13.15 -2.46
CA LEU A 96 -11.97 -13.87 -1.37
C LEU A 96 -12.79 -13.96 -0.08
N ASN A 97 -14.06 -13.52 -0.09
CA ASN A 97 -14.89 -13.51 1.11
C ASN A 97 -14.21 -12.81 2.30
N LEU A 98 -13.67 -11.61 2.06
CA LEU A 98 -12.89 -10.85 3.01
C LEU A 98 -13.60 -10.67 4.35
N GLN A 99 -13.04 -11.20 5.43
CA GLN A 99 -13.58 -11.10 6.77
C GLN A 99 -13.00 -9.93 7.56
N ALA A 100 -11.71 -9.68 7.40
CA ALA A 100 -11.03 -8.56 8.03
C ALA A 100 -9.92 -8.03 7.12
N MET A 101 -9.66 -6.74 7.19
CA MET A 101 -8.52 -6.08 6.56
C MET A 101 -7.98 -5.02 7.51
N VAL A 102 -6.68 -5.00 7.69
CA VAL A 102 -5.98 -3.99 8.48
C VAL A 102 -4.96 -3.31 7.57
N TYR A 103 -4.94 -2.00 7.60
CA TYR A 103 -3.92 -1.20 6.92
C TYR A 103 -3.23 -0.28 7.92
N PHE A 104 -1.92 -0.20 7.82
CA PHE A 104 -1.10 0.75 8.55
C PHE A 104 0.22 0.99 7.81
N SER A 105 0.82 2.16 8.03
CA SER A 105 2.20 2.45 7.63
C SER A 105 3.16 2.11 8.76
N ASP A 106 4.39 1.81 8.43
CA ASP A 106 5.47 1.56 9.39
C ASP A 106 5.98 2.85 10.05
N HIS A 107 5.88 4.00 9.36
CA HIS A 107 6.17 5.33 9.90
C HIS A 107 5.37 6.41 9.17
N GLY A 108 5.30 7.59 9.77
CA GLY A 108 4.84 8.82 9.11
C GLY A 108 6.00 9.50 8.37
N GLU A 109 5.69 10.63 7.72
CA GLU A 109 6.66 11.37 6.90
C GLU A 109 6.62 12.86 7.23
N SER A 110 7.80 13.45 7.42
CA SER A 110 7.97 14.89 7.45
C SER A 110 8.43 15.38 6.08
N LEU A 111 7.63 16.21 5.43
CA LEU A 111 7.97 16.71 4.09
C LEU A 111 9.19 17.66 4.09
N ASP A 112 9.57 18.18 5.25
CA ASP A 112 10.74 19.03 5.40
C ASP A 112 12.00 18.28 5.81
N LYS A 113 11.84 17.17 6.57
CA LYS A 113 12.96 16.44 7.19
C LYS A 113 13.02 14.98 6.75
N SER A 114 12.07 14.54 5.91
CA SER A 114 11.88 13.12 5.60
C SER A 114 11.66 12.30 6.89
N HIS A 115 12.01 11.03 6.90
CA HIS A 115 11.98 10.16 8.08
C HIS A 115 13.39 9.94 8.67
N ASN A 116 14.25 10.98 8.61
CA ASN A 116 15.60 10.91 9.14
C ASN A 116 15.57 10.87 10.69
N PRO A 117 16.04 9.80 11.34
CA PRO A 117 16.00 9.66 12.80
C PRO A 117 16.87 10.71 13.53
N ASP A 118 17.90 11.27 12.86
CA ASP A 118 18.76 12.29 13.45
C ASP A 118 18.06 13.66 13.60
N THR A 119 16.96 13.84 12.86
CA THR A 119 16.16 15.07 12.86
C THR A 119 14.71 14.78 13.22
N PHE A 120 14.49 13.96 14.25
CA PHE A 120 13.18 13.50 14.67
C PHE A 120 12.12 14.62 14.70
N ASP A 121 10.94 14.28 14.21
CA ASP A 121 9.73 15.08 14.29
C ASP A 121 8.55 14.17 14.66
N PHE A 122 7.63 14.65 15.51
CA PHE A 122 6.47 13.87 15.92
C PHE A 122 5.57 13.44 14.74
N VAL A 123 5.56 14.19 13.66
CA VAL A 123 4.79 13.82 12.45
C VAL A 123 5.26 12.47 11.87
N MET A 124 6.52 12.09 12.10
CA MET A 124 7.06 10.79 11.67
C MET A 124 6.45 9.60 12.42
N THR A 125 5.73 9.85 13.52
CA THR A 125 5.00 8.83 14.28
C THR A 125 3.52 8.80 13.95
N HIS A 126 3.03 9.75 13.17
CA HIS A 126 1.63 9.79 12.74
C HIS A 126 1.45 8.92 11.51
N ILE A 127 0.89 7.75 11.70
CA ILE A 127 0.61 6.80 10.61
C ILE A 127 -0.88 6.70 10.33
N PRO A 128 -1.28 6.44 9.08
CA PRO A 128 -2.63 5.98 8.78
C PRO A 128 -2.81 4.59 9.40
N PHE A 129 -3.93 4.41 10.07
CA PHE A 129 -4.33 3.11 10.61
C PHE A 129 -5.83 2.94 10.51
N TRP A 130 -6.27 1.88 9.82
CA TRP A 130 -7.69 1.56 9.78
C TRP A 130 -7.94 0.04 9.72
N ILE A 131 -9.13 -0.36 10.15
CA ILE A 131 -9.57 -1.75 10.19
C ILE A 131 -10.95 -1.85 9.54
N TYR A 132 -11.08 -2.79 8.63
CA TYR A 132 -12.36 -3.29 8.16
C TYR A 132 -12.65 -4.65 8.80
N LEU A 133 -13.87 -4.82 9.29
CA LEU A 133 -14.41 -6.10 9.73
C LEU A 133 -15.75 -6.34 9.02
N SER A 134 -15.93 -7.52 8.44
CA SER A 134 -17.18 -7.88 7.80
C SER A 134 -18.33 -7.92 8.84
N PRO A 135 -19.58 -7.68 8.43
CA PRO A 135 -20.72 -7.86 9.33
C PRO A 135 -20.78 -9.26 9.95
N GLN A 136 -20.39 -10.25 9.18
CA GLN A 136 -20.32 -11.65 9.58
C GLN A 136 -19.30 -11.88 10.70
N TYR A 137 -18.11 -11.33 10.53
CA TYR A 137 -17.04 -11.39 11.53
C TYR A 137 -17.48 -10.70 12.84
N ARG A 138 -18.04 -9.47 12.74
CA ARG A 138 -18.53 -8.74 13.92
C ARG A 138 -19.64 -9.43 14.69
N ALA A 139 -20.46 -10.23 13.99
CA ALA A 139 -21.55 -10.97 14.64
C ALA A 139 -21.06 -12.24 15.35
N ALA A 140 -19.87 -12.73 15.01
CA ALA A 140 -19.28 -13.93 15.58
C ALA A 140 -18.39 -13.65 16.80
N TYR A 141 -17.90 -12.41 16.96
CA TYR A 141 -17.00 -11.95 18.02
C TYR A 141 -17.44 -10.61 18.62
#